data_4b6f3db671ed5389462af627f6bec65f
#
_entry.id   4b6f3db671ed5389462af627f6bec65f
#
_cell.length_a   1.000
_cell.length_b   1.000
_cell.length_c   1.000
_cell.angle_alpha   90.00
_cell.angle_beta   90.00
_cell.angle_gamma   90.00
#
_symmetry.space_group_name_H-M   'P 1'
#
loop_
_entity.id
_entity.type
_entity.pdbx_description
1 polymer ?
#
loop_
_entity_poly.entity_id
_entity_poly.type
_entity_poly.pdbx_seq_one_letter_code
_entity_poly.pdbx_strand_id
1 'polypeptide(L)'
;KENERYYGLLHVDAVNGEDPDSAKERVHFPALTPLYPDRQMKLETETKKLSTRIMDLMAPVGYGQRGLIVAPPKAGKTMLLKQMANSISTNHPDAKLIILLVDERPEEVTDIERSVAPDVDVVSSTFDEVPENHIKVSELVLERAMRLVEHKRDVIVLMDSITRLARAYNLVIPPSGRTLSGGIDPA
;
A
#
# COMPACT_ATOMS: atom_id res chain seq x y z
N LYS A 1 -35.10 -10.06 -11.53
CA LYS A 1 -35.69 -11.11 -12.40
C LYS A 1 -35.48 -12.43 -11.69
N GLU A 2 -36.48 -13.31 -11.71
CA GLU A 2 -36.59 -14.53 -10.84
C GLU A 2 -35.43 -15.55 -11.02
N ASN A 3 -34.50 -15.37 -11.98
CA ASN A 3 -33.42 -16.31 -12.25
C ASN A 3 -32.01 -15.67 -12.25
N GLU A 4 -31.85 -14.48 -11.71
CA GLU A 4 -30.53 -13.85 -11.62
C GLU A 4 -29.79 -14.35 -10.36
N ARG A 5 -28.57 -14.84 -10.55
CA ARG A 5 -27.70 -15.35 -9.48
C ARG A 5 -27.19 -14.27 -8.51
N TYR A 6 -27.33 -12.99 -8.88
CA TYR A 6 -26.83 -11.84 -8.12
C TYR A 6 -27.90 -10.75 -8.06
N TYR A 7 -27.95 -10.06 -6.94
CA TYR A 7 -28.80 -8.88 -6.77
C TYR A 7 -28.19 -7.71 -7.57
N GLY A 8 -29.00 -7.01 -8.36
CA GLY A 8 -28.60 -5.77 -9.01
C GLY A 8 -28.42 -4.64 -8.00
N LEU A 9 -27.38 -3.80 -8.18
CA LEU A 9 -27.21 -2.58 -7.42
C LEU A 9 -28.35 -1.61 -7.78
N LEU A 10 -29.17 -1.23 -6.80
CA LEU A 10 -30.32 -0.33 -6.98
C LEU A 10 -29.98 1.12 -6.60
N HIS A 11 -29.17 1.31 -5.56
CA HIS A 11 -28.84 2.64 -5.04
C HIS A 11 -27.45 2.62 -4.42
N VAL A 12 -26.74 3.75 -4.50
CA VAL A 12 -25.45 3.99 -3.85
C VAL A 12 -25.63 5.17 -2.92
N ASP A 13 -25.49 4.96 -1.64
CA ASP A 13 -25.66 5.99 -0.61
C ASP A 13 -24.44 6.88 -0.48
N ALA A 14 -23.24 6.32 -0.62
CA ALA A 14 -21.99 7.05 -0.53
C ALA A 14 -20.86 6.37 -1.32
N VAL A 15 -19.89 7.15 -1.78
CA VAL A 15 -18.64 6.69 -2.39
C VAL A 15 -17.48 7.27 -1.59
N ASN A 16 -16.68 6.42 -0.95
CA ASN A 16 -15.59 6.82 -0.03
C ASN A 16 -16.04 7.77 1.11
N GLY A 17 -17.31 7.66 1.53
CA GLY A 17 -17.91 8.50 2.57
C GLY A 17 -18.42 9.86 2.09
N GLU A 18 -18.41 10.12 0.80
CA GLU A 18 -18.90 11.34 0.15
C GLU A 18 -20.14 11.07 -0.69
N ASP A 19 -20.85 12.13 -1.04
CA ASP A 19 -22.00 12.05 -1.94
C ASP A 19 -21.61 11.44 -3.29
N PRO A 20 -22.39 10.50 -3.86
CA PRO A 20 -22.09 9.88 -5.15
C PRO A 20 -21.95 10.87 -6.31
N ASP A 21 -22.63 12.03 -6.24
CA ASP A 21 -22.56 13.04 -7.30
C ASP A 21 -21.20 13.75 -7.28
N SER A 22 -20.60 13.99 -6.11
CA SER A 22 -19.25 14.54 -6.00
C SER A 22 -18.20 13.62 -6.63
N ALA A 23 -18.41 12.31 -6.55
CA ALA A 23 -17.53 11.32 -7.16
C ALA A 23 -17.53 11.34 -8.70
N LYS A 24 -18.56 11.89 -9.33
CA LYS A 24 -18.64 12.02 -10.80
C LYS A 24 -17.75 13.13 -11.35
N GLU A 25 -17.48 14.16 -10.55
CA GLU A 25 -16.67 15.32 -10.95
C GLU A 25 -15.17 15.14 -10.74
N ARG A 26 -14.75 13.99 -10.19
CA ARG A 26 -13.34 13.72 -9.91
C ARG A 26 -12.51 13.61 -11.19
N VAL A 27 -11.29 14.11 -11.14
CA VAL A 27 -10.30 13.91 -12.21
C VAL A 27 -9.71 12.50 -12.08
N HIS A 28 -9.74 11.71 -13.15
CA HIS A 28 -9.15 10.38 -13.16
C HIS A 28 -7.64 10.41 -12.92
N PHE A 29 -7.13 9.46 -12.15
CA PHE A 29 -5.74 9.39 -11.75
C PHE A 29 -4.72 9.56 -12.90
N PRO A 30 -4.87 8.92 -14.08
CA PRO A 30 -3.95 9.11 -15.20
C PRO A 30 -3.93 10.53 -15.78
N ALA A 31 -4.96 11.33 -15.52
CA ALA A 31 -5.06 12.72 -15.98
C ALA A 31 -4.49 13.73 -14.96
N LEU A 32 -4.08 13.26 -13.78
CA LEU A 32 -3.44 14.11 -12.78
C LEU A 32 -2.01 14.45 -13.20
N THR A 33 -1.60 15.68 -12.93
CA THR A 33 -0.23 16.13 -13.22
C THR A 33 0.74 15.59 -12.15
N PRO A 34 1.75 14.78 -12.51
CA PRO A 34 2.75 14.33 -11.56
C PRO A 34 3.65 15.51 -11.15
N LEU A 35 3.89 15.64 -9.85
CA LEU A 35 4.75 16.68 -9.27
C LEU A 35 5.95 16.04 -8.57
N TYR A 36 7.06 16.76 -8.50
CA TYR A 36 8.17 16.38 -7.62
C TYR A 36 7.74 16.56 -6.16
N PRO A 37 8.20 15.68 -5.24
CA PRO A 37 7.94 15.83 -3.81
C PRO A 37 8.56 17.14 -3.28
N ASP A 38 7.73 18.08 -2.89
CA ASP A 38 8.14 19.40 -2.34
C ASP A 38 7.84 19.53 -0.84
N ARG A 39 7.00 18.63 -0.30
CA ARG A 39 6.59 18.59 1.09
C ARG A 39 7.13 17.33 1.77
N GLN A 40 7.96 17.51 2.79
CA GLN A 40 8.48 16.37 3.57
C GLN A 40 7.39 15.76 4.46
N MET A 41 7.38 14.45 4.53
CA MET A 41 6.61 13.65 5.47
C MET A 41 7.47 13.37 6.70
N LYS A 42 7.28 14.11 7.79
CA LYS A 42 8.05 13.90 9.02
C LYS A 42 7.64 12.63 9.73
N LEU A 43 8.63 11.80 10.03
CA LEU A 43 8.48 10.52 10.72
C LEU A 43 8.96 10.59 12.19
N GLU A 44 9.72 11.60 12.57
CA GLU A 44 10.14 11.79 13.96
C GLU A 44 8.93 12.08 14.85
N THR A 45 8.73 11.29 15.90
CA THR A 45 7.68 11.47 16.92
C THR A 45 8.28 11.80 18.27
N GLU A 46 9.09 10.90 18.81
CA GLU A 46 9.72 11.04 20.12
C GLU A 46 11.25 11.04 19.99
N THR A 47 11.93 11.86 20.80
CA THR A 47 13.41 11.96 20.81
C THR A 47 14.12 10.63 20.99
N LYS A 48 13.49 9.67 21.66
CA LYS A 48 14.05 8.34 21.93
C LYS A 48 13.88 7.35 20.77
N LYS A 49 12.99 7.63 19.81
CA LYS A 49 12.76 6.77 18.62
C LYS A 49 13.77 7.12 17.54
N LEU A 50 14.97 6.56 17.64
CA LEU A 50 16.10 6.91 16.77
C LEU A 50 15.88 6.55 15.29
N SER A 51 15.19 5.44 14.99
CA SER A 51 15.05 4.94 13.60
C SER A 51 14.36 5.94 12.69
N THR A 52 13.17 6.44 13.09
CA THR A 52 12.39 7.40 12.30
C THR A 52 13.05 8.78 12.24
N ARG A 53 13.76 9.16 13.31
CA ARG A 53 14.56 10.37 13.35
C ARG A 53 15.76 10.30 12.39
N ILE A 54 16.45 9.17 12.33
CA ILE A 54 17.54 8.94 11.39
C ILE A 54 17.03 8.97 9.96
N MET A 55 15.84 8.40 9.70
CA MET A 55 15.22 8.48 8.38
C MET A 55 14.97 9.93 7.96
N ASP A 56 14.38 10.74 8.81
CA ASP A 56 14.11 12.15 8.50
C ASP A 56 15.40 12.94 8.20
N LEU A 57 16.50 12.57 8.83
CA LEU A 57 17.79 13.26 8.68
C LEU A 57 18.57 12.77 7.45
N MET A 58 18.60 11.45 7.20
CA MET A 58 19.48 10.83 6.21
C MET A 58 18.79 10.46 4.90
N ALA A 59 17.48 10.14 4.97
CA ALA A 59 16.68 9.71 3.84
C ALA A 59 15.23 10.24 3.99
N PRO A 60 15.04 11.58 3.98
CA PRO A 60 13.73 12.16 4.15
C PRO A 60 12.76 11.69 3.06
N VAL A 61 11.53 11.39 3.46
CA VAL A 61 10.46 10.96 2.56
C VAL A 61 9.52 12.14 2.31
N GLY A 62 9.16 12.37 1.07
CA GLY A 62 8.21 13.42 0.68
C GLY A 62 6.87 12.83 0.22
N TYR A 63 5.82 13.66 0.26
CA TYR A 63 4.54 13.32 -0.34
C TYR A 63 4.69 13.14 -1.85
N GLY A 64 4.12 12.05 -2.40
CA GLY A 64 4.29 11.67 -3.81
C GLY A 64 5.58 10.91 -4.11
N GLN A 65 6.44 10.66 -3.13
CA GLN A 65 7.69 9.93 -3.31
C GLN A 65 7.48 8.42 -3.27
N ARG A 66 8.25 7.69 -4.08
CA ARG A 66 8.43 6.25 -3.99
C ARG A 66 9.75 5.97 -3.28
N GLY A 67 9.68 5.22 -2.18
CA GLY A 67 10.84 4.80 -1.39
C GLY A 67 11.03 3.29 -1.45
N LEU A 68 12.26 2.81 -1.46
CA LEU A 68 12.59 1.40 -1.40
C LEU A 68 13.45 1.14 -0.15
N ILE A 69 12.98 0.21 0.70
CA ILE A 69 13.72 -0.27 1.87
C ILE A 69 14.41 -1.58 1.48
N VAL A 70 15.72 -1.53 1.34
CA VAL A 70 16.55 -2.69 1.02
C VAL A 70 17.25 -3.15 2.30
N ALA A 71 17.01 -4.37 2.70
CA ALA A 71 17.61 -4.94 3.90
C ALA A 71 17.83 -6.46 3.74
N PRO A 72 18.91 -7.01 4.26
CA PRO A 72 19.07 -8.46 4.35
C PRO A 72 18.01 -9.08 5.28
N PRO A 73 17.78 -10.40 5.19
CA PRO A 73 16.89 -11.09 6.11
C PRO A 73 17.26 -10.81 7.58
N LYS A 74 16.25 -10.65 8.44
CA LYS A 74 16.40 -10.43 9.89
C LYS A 74 17.09 -9.10 10.29
N ALA A 75 17.20 -8.13 9.38
CA ALA A 75 17.78 -6.82 9.68
C ALA A 75 16.80 -5.81 10.31
N GLY A 76 15.56 -6.22 10.59
CA GLY A 76 14.56 -5.36 11.24
C GLY A 76 13.66 -4.58 10.28
N LYS A 77 13.54 -4.99 9.00
CA LYS A 77 12.68 -4.34 8.00
C LYS A 77 11.24 -4.18 8.50
N THR A 78 10.61 -5.26 8.97
CA THR A 78 9.23 -5.24 9.49
C THR A 78 9.08 -4.32 10.71
N MET A 79 10.10 -4.29 11.60
CA MET A 79 10.10 -3.38 12.73
C MET A 79 10.15 -1.92 12.29
N LEU A 80 10.98 -1.60 11.30
CA LEU A 80 11.07 -0.26 10.74
C LEU A 80 9.74 0.14 10.09
N LEU A 81 9.11 -0.75 9.35
CA LEU A 81 7.81 -0.52 8.71
C LEU A 81 6.72 -0.22 9.73
N LYS A 82 6.65 -0.96 10.86
CA LYS A 82 5.73 -0.66 11.97
C LYS A 82 6.01 0.71 12.60
N GLN A 83 7.28 1.07 12.80
CA GLN A 83 7.65 2.37 13.33
C GLN A 83 7.24 3.50 12.39
N MET A 84 7.45 3.34 11.09
CA MET A 84 6.97 4.28 10.08
C MET A 84 5.45 4.42 10.12
N ALA A 85 4.72 3.30 10.13
CA ALA A 85 3.26 3.30 10.18
C ALA A 85 2.73 4.10 11.39
N ASN A 86 3.25 3.82 12.58
CA ASN A 86 2.85 4.52 13.79
C ASN A 86 3.24 6.01 13.78
N SER A 87 4.39 6.34 13.20
CA SER A 87 4.81 7.73 13.03
C SER A 87 3.92 8.50 12.06
N ILE A 88 3.54 7.86 10.96
CA ILE A 88 2.62 8.42 9.97
C ILE A 88 1.25 8.68 10.60
N SER A 89 0.67 7.69 11.28
CA SER A 89 -0.63 7.86 11.96
C SER A 89 -0.59 8.98 13.02
N THR A 90 0.54 9.15 13.71
CA THR A 90 0.69 10.20 14.73
C THR A 90 0.85 11.59 14.11
N ASN A 91 1.73 11.73 13.10
CA ASN A 91 2.11 13.03 12.57
C ASN A 91 1.24 13.50 11.39
N HIS A 92 0.57 12.55 10.72
CA HIS A 92 -0.22 12.78 9.51
C HIS A 92 -1.59 12.10 9.58
N PRO A 93 -2.44 12.46 10.58
CA PRO A 93 -3.72 11.78 10.81
C PRO A 93 -4.72 11.94 9.66
N ASP A 94 -4.56 12.97 8.83
CA ASP A 94 -5.42 13.21 7.66
C ASP A 94 -5.05 12.33 6.46
N ALA A 95 -3.85 11.74 6.45
CA ALA A 95 -3.40 10.86 5.39
C ALA A 95 -3.95 9.45 5.57
N LYS A 96 -4.47 8.85 4.50
CA LYS A 96 -4.91 7.46 4.54
C LYS A 96 -3.71 6.52 4.41
N LEU A 97 -3.42 5.78 5.46
CA LEU A 97 -2.36 4.78 5.48
C LEU A 97 -2.91 3.39 5.18
N ILE A 98 -2.30 2.72 4.22
CA ILE A 98 -2.58 1.34 3.84
C ILE A 98 -1.29 0.54 3.98
N ILE A 99 -1.34 -0.58 4.68
CA ILE A 99 -0.25 -1.55 4.75
C ILE A 99 -0.65 -2.76 3.91
N LEU A 100 0.15 -3.06 2.90
CA LEU A 100 -0.06 -4.20 2.00
C LEU A 100 1.00 -5.27 2.28
N LEU A 101 0.54 -6.42 2.75
CA LEU A 101 1.36 -7.58 3.07
C LEU A 101 1.13 -8.67 2.03
N VAL A 102 2.16 -9.02 1.27
CA VAL A 102 2.07 -9.99 0.17
C VAL A 102 2.90 -11.22 0.47
N ASP A 103 2.24 -12.39 0.47
CA ASP A 103 2.86 -13.70 0.73
C ASP A 103 3.55 -13.72 2.13
N GLU A 104 2.93 -13.05 3.12
CA GLU A 104 3.42 -13.02 4.50
C GLU A 104 2.78 -14.11 5.35
N ARG A 105 3.38 -14.39 6.50
CA ARG A 105 2.87 -15.40 7.44
C ARG A 105 1.69 -14.84 8.23
N PRO A 106 0.64 -15.64 8.52
CA PRO A 106 -0.53 -15.17 9.28
C PRO A 106 -0.17 -14.57 10.65
N GLU A 107 0.85 -15.12 11.33
CA GLU A 107 1.33 -14.58 12.61
C GLU A 107 1.98 -13.19 12.46
N GLU A 108 2.66 -12.92 11.33
CA GLU A 108 3.27 -11.61 11.06
C GLU A 108 2.19 -10.57 10.69
N VAL A 109 1.16 -10.99 9.97
CA VAL A 109 -0.01 -10.17 9.67
C VAL A 109 -0.70 -9.74 10.97
N THR A 110 -1.04 -10.70 11.84
CA THR A 110 -1.68 -10.43 13.13
C THR A 110 -0.83 -9.52 14.03
N ASP A 111 0.49 -9.70 14.01
CA ASP A 111 1.42 -8.88 14.80
C ASP A 111 1.44 -7.42 14.29
N ILE A 112 1.38 -7.20 12.97
CA ILE A 112 1.28 -5.85 12.40
C ILE A 112 -0.07 -5.22 12.74
N GLU A 113 -1.19 -5.92 12.52
CA GLU A 113 -2.54 -5.45 12.84
C GLU A 113 -2.68 -4.98 14.30
N ARG A 114 -2.07 -5.73 15.24
CA ARG A 114 -2.07 -5.37 16.68
C ARG A 114 -1.10 -4.26 17.04
N SER A 115 -0.12 -3.98 16.21
CA SER A 115 0.97 -3.03 16.48
C SER A 115 0.74 -1.65 15.89
N VAL A 116 -0.22 -1.50 14.97
CA VAL A 116 -0.51 -0.24 14.29
C VAL A 116 -1.79 0.38 14.82
N ALA A 117 -2.00 1.67 14.53
CA ALA A 117 -3.20 2.38 14.96
C ALA A 117 -4.46 1.82 14.25
N PRO A 118 -5.65 1.91 14.89
CA PRO A 118 -6.89 1.31 14.37
C PRO A 118 -7.41 1.91 13.05
N ASP A 119 -6.97 3.09 12.69
CA ASP A 119 -7.31 3.81 11.45
C ASP A 119 -6.49 3.36 10.23
N VAL A 120 -5.45 2.55 10.47
CA VAL A 120 -4.60 1.98 9.42
C VAL A 120 -5.29 0.78 8.77
N ASP A 121 -5.41 0.81 7.45
CA ASP A 121 -5.91 -0.34 6.71
C ASP A 121 -4.79 -1.35 6.50
N VAL A 122 -4.86 -2.50 7.16
CA VAL A 122 -3.96 -3.63 6.88
C VAL A 122 -4.66 -4.59 5.91
N VAL A 123 -4.06 -4.76 4.74
CA VAL A 123 -4.55 -5.67 3.70
C VAL A 123 -3.47 -6.72 3.45
N SER A 124 -3.85 -7.97 3.47
CA SER A 124 -2.88 -9.07 3.36
C SER A 124 -3.35 -10.15 2.40
N SER A 125 -2.37 -10.86 1.84
CA SER A 125 -2.52 -12.18 1.26
C SER A 125 -1.42 -13.06 1.84
N THR A 126 -1.83 -14.18 2.45
CA THR A 126 -0.91 -15.04 3.20
C THR A 126 -0.26 -16.11 2.32
N PHE A 127 0.85 -16.68 2.77
CA PHE A 127 1.69 -17.60 1.99
C PHE A 127 0.98 -18.88 1.53
N ASP A 128 -0.13 -19.24 2.13
CA ASP A 128 -0.97 -20.40 1.81
C ASP A 128 -1.94 -20.13 0.64
N GLU A 129 -2.03 -18.88 0.18
CA GLU A 129 -2.86 -18.50 -0.96
C GLU A 129 -2.14 -18.73 -2.31
N VAL A 130 -2.92 -18.84 -3.37
CA VAL A 130 -2.40 -18.97 -4.73
C VAL A 130 -1.80 -17.65 -5.25
N PRO A 131 -0.79 -17.70 -6.14
CA PRO A 131 -0.12 -16.48 -6.64
C PRO A 131 -1.05 -15.44 -7.27
N GLU A 132 -2.13 -15.88 -7.91
CA GLU A 132 -3.15 -15.02 -8.51
C GLU A 132 -3.83 -14.12 -7.48
N ASN A 133 -4.03 -14.63 -6.25
CA ASN A 133 -4.61 -13.85 -5.16
C ASN A 133 -3.67 -12.74 -4.69
N HIS A 134 -2.36 -13.00 -4.64
CA HIS A 134 -1.37 -11.97 -4.29
C HIS A 134 -1.41 -10.81 -5.27
N ILE A 135 -1.50 -11.10 -6.57
CA ILE A 135 -1.61 -10.10 -7.63
C ILE A 135 -2.93 -9.33 -7.48
N LYS A 136 -4.04 -10.05 -7.40
CA LYS A 136 -5.38 -9.46 -7.30
C LYS A 136 -5.53 -8.52 -6.09
N VAL A 137 -5.05 -8.93 -4.92
CA VAL A 137 -5.09 -8.10 -3.71
C VAL A 137 -4.25 -6.84 -3.90
N SER A 138 -3.06 -6.97 -4.49
CA SER A 138 -2.18 -5.83 -4.76
C SER A 138 -2.79 -4.84 -5.76
N GLU A 139 -3.42 -5.32 -6.82
CA GLU A 139 -4.13 -4.50 -7.80
C GLU A 139 -5.33 -3.77 -7.18
N LEU A 140 -6.11 -4.46 -6.33
CA LEU A 140 -7.24 -3.86 -5.63
C LEU A 140 -6.79 -2.73 -4.68
N VAL A 141 -5.67 -2.92 -3.97
CA VAL A 141 -5.10 -1.88 -3.10
C VAL A 141 -4.64 -0.68 -3.93
N LEU A 142 -3.97 -0.92 -5.06
CA LEU A 142 -3.54 0.14 -5.96
C LEU A 142 -4.73 0.93 -6.52
N GLU A 143 -5.76 0.24 -7.03
CA GLU A 143 -6.98 0.86 -7.53
C GLU A 143 -7.68 1.68 -6.44
N ARG A 144 -7.77 1.15 -5.21
CA ARG A 144 -8.33 1.88 -4.08
C ARG A 144 -7.51 3.14 -3.76
N ALA A 145 -6.19 3.03 -3.73
CA ALA A 145 -5.31 4.18 -3.49
C ALA A 145 -5.50 5.27 -4.55
N MET A 146 -5.56 4.89 -5.82
CA MET A 146 -5.82 5.83 -6.92
C MET A 146 -7.19 6.52 -6.76
N ARG A 147 -8.25 5.78 -6.41
CA ARG A 147 -9.58 6.37 -6.17
C ARG A 147 -9.57 7.40 -5.03
N LEU A 148 -8.85 7.11 -3.93
CA LEU A 148 -8.71 8.04 -2.81
C LEU A 148 -7.94 9.31 -3.20
N VAL A 149 -6.89 9.18 -4.00
CA VAL A 149 -6.15 10.35 -4.54
C VAL A 149 -7.03 11.21 -5.44
N GLU A 150 -7.90 10.61 -6.26
CA GLU A 150 -8.89 11.33 -7.07
C GLU A 150 -9.86 12.16 -6.20
N HIS A 151 -10.11 11.73 -4.97
CA HIS A 151 -10.86 12.48 -3.94
C HIS A 151 -9.97 13.44 -3.14
N LYS A 152 -8.77 13.78 -3.66
CA LYS A 152 -7.81 14.74 -3.05
C LYS A 152 -7.32 14.33 -1.66
N ARG A 153 -7.33 13.03 -1.34
CA ARG A 153 -6.76 12.51 -0.09
C ARG A 153 -5.29 12.17 -0.29
N ASP A 154 -4.47 12.51 0.68
CA ASP A 154 -3.11 11.99 0.75
C ASP A 154 -3.16 10.49 1.11
N VAL A 155 -2.53 9.66 0.29
CA VAL A 155 -2.52 8.20 0.48
C VAL A 155 -1.09 7.70 0.57
N ILE A 156 -0.83 6.90 1.59
CA ILE A 156 0.47 6.28 1.82
C ILE A 156 0.29 4.77 1.79
N VAL A 157 1.07 4.09 0.97
CA VAL A 157 1.08 2.63 0.90
C VAL A 157 2.44 2.12 1.37
N LEU A 158 2.45 1.36 2.46
CA LEU A 158 3.61 0.60 2.93
C LEU A 158 3.46 -0.84 2.48
N MET A 159 4.40 -1.34 1.67
CA MET A 159 4.33 -2.71 1.12
C MET A 159 5.45 -3.59 1.68
N ASP A 160 5.08 -4.77 2.14
CA ASP A 160 5.98 -5.88 2.47
C ASP A 160 5.49 -7.17 1.77
N SER A 161 6.11 -7.70 0.71
CA SER A 161 7.27 -7.16 0.04
C SER A 161 7.11 -7.20 -1.48
N ILE A 162 7.70 -6.21 -2.15
CA ILE A 162 7.72 -6.14 -3.62
C ILE A 162 8.41 -7.36 -4.26
N THR A 163 9.39 -7.96 -3.58
CA THR A 163 10.08 -9.18 -4.04
C THR A 163 9.11 -10.35 -4.18
N ARG A 164 8.21 -10.52 -3.22
CA ARG A 164 7.23 -11.61 -3.22
C ARG A 164 6.13 -11.36 -4.26
N LEU A 165 5.72 -10.10 -4.41
CA LEU A 165 4.80 -9.71 -5.48
C LEU A 165 5.39 -10.00 -6.88
N ALA A 166 6.65 -9.61 -7.11
CA ALA A 166 7.33 -9.91 -8.38
C ALA A 166 7.42 -11.41 -8.66
N ARG A 167 7.65 -12.24 -7.62
CA ARG A 167 7.60 -13.70 -7.77
C ARG A 167 6.23 -14.21 -8.15
N ALA A 168 5.16 -13.67 -7.57
CA ALA A 168 3.79 -14.03 -7.93
C ALA A 168 3.50 -13.71 -9.40
N TYR A 169 3.89 -12.53 -9.88
CA TYR A 169 3.78 -12.17 -11.29
C TYR A 169 4.56 -13.13 -12.20
N ASN A 170 5.80 -13.50 -11.84
CA ASN A 170 6.59 -14.47 -12.63
C ASN A 170 5.93 -15.85 -12.74
N LEU A 171 5.12 -16.25 -11.76
CA LEU A 171 4.42 -17.54 -11.78
C LEU A 171 3.14 -17.51 -12.63
N VAL A 172 2.49 -16.37 -12.70
CA VAL A 172 1.16 -16.22 -13.34
C VAL A 172 1.28 -15.76 -14.80
N ILE A 173 2.21 -14.84 -15.08
CA ILE A 173 2.38 -14.31 -16.44
C ILE A 173 3.22 -15.26 -17.28
N PRO A 174 2.83 -15.53 -18.55
CA PRO A 174 3.63 -16.33 -19.46
C PRO A 174 5.05 -15.75 -19.64
N PRO A 175 6.11 -16.57 -19.52
CA PRO A 175 7.47 -16.06 -19.56
C PRO A 175 7.81 -15.45 -20.94
N SER A 176 8.48 -14.29 -20.92
CA SER A 176 8.96 -13.61 -22.12
C SER A 176 10.17 -14.29 -22.78
N GLY A 177 10.77 -15.28 -22.10
CA GLY A 177 12.03 -15.93 -22.50
C GLY A 177 13.28 -15.14 -22.13
N ARG A 178 13.14 -14.02 -21.43
CA ARG A 178 14.25 -13.23 -20.88
C ARG A 178 14.18 -13.23 -19.36
N THR A 179 15.32 -13.42 -18.72
CA THR A 179 15.40 -13.43 -17.26
C THR A 179 16.47 -12.45 -16.81
N LEU A 180 16.10 -11.52 -15.96
CA LEU A 180 17.03 -10.60 -15.30
C LEU A 180 17.75 -11.28 -14.13
N SER A 181 18.79 -10.62 -13.61
CA SER A 181 19.45 -11.07 -12.38
C SER A 181 18.42 -11.18 -11.24
N GLY A 182 18.46 -12.29 -10.49
CA GLY A 182 17.48 -12.56 -9.44
C GLY A 182 16.24 -13.34 -9.88
N GLY A 183 16.18 -13.78 -11.15
CA GLY A 183 15.10 -14.65 -11.64
C GLY A 183 13.80 -13.93 -11.97
N ILE A 184 13.84 -12.63 -12.23
CA ILE A 184 12.68 -11.82 -12.58
C ILE A 184 12.55 -11.72 -14.10
N ASP A 185 11.39 -12.01 -14.64
CA ASP A 185 11.03 -11.78 -16.04
C ASP A 185 10.68 -10.28 -16.24
N PRO A 186 11.25 -9.62 -17.28
CA PRO A 186 10.98 -8.19 -17.53
C PRO A 186 9.66 -7.92 -18.26
N ALA A 187 8.84 -8.94 -18.57
CA ALA A 187 7.56 -8.78 -19.26
C ALA A 187 6.46 -8.22 -18.39
#